data_f6647289fcd301f21f83447a8e9f5455
#
_entry.id   f6647289fcd301f21f83447a8e9f5455
#
_cell.length_a   1.000
_cell.length_b   1.000
_cell.length_c   1.000
_cell.angle_alpha   90.00
_cell.angle_beta   90.00
_cell.angle_gamma   90.00
#
_symmetry.space_group_name_H-M   'P 1'
#
loop_
_entity.id
_entity.type
_entity.pdbx_description
1 polymer ?
#
loop_
_entity_poly.entity_id
_entity_poly.type
_entity_poly.pdbx_seq_one_letter_code
_entity_poly.pdbx_strand_id
1 'polypeptide(L)'
;MIGTYLIIAVLLLAAELIYFRIADKCKIIYKPNERSSHSTIVLRGGGVIFAISMVIWLILQMVNGEWLTVQDYLPFMTGLLMVAGISFVDDIHSLPDSLRMVVQIVSILLMFWSVNLGSGGTVQGAWFWQVVIALVALFFCVGATNIINFMDGINGITAGYALAMLVPIALVNGAGVQEV
;
A
#
# COMPACT_ATOMS: atom_id res chain seq x y z
N MET A 1 -10.04 -9.21 20.42
CA MET A 1 -8.98 -8.59 19.57
C MET A 1 -7.95 -9.60 19.07
N ILE A 2 -7.21 -10.33 19.93
CA ILE A 2 -6.16 -11.29 19.48
C ILE A 2 -6.73 -12.36 18.52
N GLY A 3 -7.91 -12.93 18.82
CA GLY A 3 -8.56 -13.92 17.95
C GLY A 3 -8.86 -13.40 16.54
N THR A 4 -9.30 -12.15 16.42
CA THR A 4 -9.58 -11.50 15.12
C THR A 4 -8.29 -11.36 14.29
N TYR A 5 -7.18 -10.93 14.92
CA TYR A 5 -5.90 -10.83 14.23
C TYR A 5 -5.36 -12.19 13.77
N LEU A 6 -5.54 -13.24 14.59
CA LEU A 6 -5.16 -14.60 14.20
C LEU A 6 -5.97 -15.10 13.00
N ILE A 7 -7.27 -14.86 12.98
CA ILE A 7 -8.14 -15.23 11.84
C ILE A 7 -7.68 -14.49 10.58
N ILE A 8 -7.45 -13.19 10.67
CA ILE A 8 -6.95 -12.39 9.54
C ILE A 8 -5.61 -12.94 9.04
N ALA A 9 -4.68 -13.22 9.94
CA ALA A 9 -3.37 -13.76 9.58
C ALA A 9 -3.49 -15.11 8.86
N VAL A 10 -4.37 -16.02 9.32
CA VAL A 10 -4.62 -17.31 8.66
C VAL A 10 -5.25 -17.11 7.27
N LEU A 11 -6.22 -16.20 7.14
CA LEU A 11 -6.84 -15.87 5.85
C LEU A 11 -5.84 -15.31 4.86
N LEU A 12 -4.96 -14.39 5.31
CA LEU A 12 -3.93 -13.82 4.48
C LEU A 12 -2.89 -14.86 4.06
N LEU A 13 -2.47 -15.72 4.96
CA LEU A 13 -1.56 -16.84 4.63
C LEU A 13 -2.19 -17.78 3.60
N ALA A 14 -3.47 -18.11 3.76
CA ALA A 14 -4.18 -18.94 2.79
C ALA A 14 -4.28 -18.24 1.42
N ALA A 15 -4.60 -16.95 1.40
CA ALA A 15 -4.66 -16.15 0.17
C ALA A 15 -3.30 -16.10 -0.55
N GLU A 16 -2.21 -15.92 0.19
CA GLU A 16 -0.84 -15.91 -0.34
C GLU A 16 -0.45 -17.27 -0.94
N LEU A 17 -0.76 -18.36 -0.25
CA LEU A 17 -0.50 -19.72 -0.75
C LEU A 17 -1.32 -20.02 -2.03
N ILE A 18 -2.56 -19.55 -2.09
CA ILE A 18 -3.40 -19.65 -3.29
C ILE A 18 -2.79 -18.83 -4.43
N TYR A 19 -2.38 -17.59 -4.12
CA TYR A 19 -1.72 -16.71 -5.09
C TYR A 19 -0.48 -17.37 -5.68
N PHE A 20 0.40 -17.94 -4.87
CA PHE A 20 1.61 -18.63 -5.38
C PHE A 20 1.28 -19.76 -6.33
N ARG A 21 0.24 -20.56 -6.06
CA ARG A 21 -0.21 -21.62 -6.97
C ARG A 21 -0.73 -21.05 -8.31
N ILE A 22 -1.46 -19.93 -8.26
CA ILE A 22 -1.97 -19.25 -9.45
C ILE A 22 -0.81 -18.64 -10.25
N ALA A 23 0.10 -17.94 -9.58
CA ALA A 23 1.25 -17.29 -10.19
C ALA A 23 2.17 -18.30 -10.89
N ASP A 24 2.43 -19.44 -10.25
CA ASP A 24 3.19 -20.54 -10.85
C ASP A 24 2.50 -21.11 -12.11
N LYS A 25 1.20 -21.39 -12.00
CA LYS A 25 0.40 -21.92 -13.13
C LYS A 25 0.31 -20.91 -14.29
N CYS A 26 0.19 -19.62 -13.98
CA CYS A 26 0.12 -18.54 -14.97
C CYS A 26 1.51 -18.07 -15.44
N LYS A 27 2.60 -18.65 -14.90
CA LYS A 27 3.99 -18.28 -15.21
C LYS A 27 4.25 -16.79 -14.98
N ILE A 28 3.69 -16.23 -13.91
CA ILE A 28 3.98 -14.87 -13.44
C ILE A 28 5.33 -14.91 -12.72
N ILE A 29 6.41 -14.88 -13.49
CA ILE A 29 7.77 -15.11 -13.02
C ILE A 29 8.67 -13.91 -13.29
N TYR A 30 9.64 -13.71 -12.42
CA TYR A 30 10.75 -12.81 -12.61
C TYR A 30 11.98 -13.59 -13.02
N LYS A 31 12.53 -13.28 -14.20
CA LYS A 31 13.81 -13.82 -14.64
C LYS A 31 14.94 -13.00 -14.04
N PRO A 32 16.00 -13.64 -13.52
CA PRO A 32 17.18 -12.93 -13.01
C PRO A 32 17.70 -11.95 -14.05
N ASN A 33 18.06 -10.75 -13.61
CA ASN A 33 18.75 -9.74 -14.40
C ASN A 33 19.97 -9.22 -13.63
N GLU A 34 20.78 -8.36 -14.24
CA GLU A 34 22.01 -7.84 -13.66
C GLU A 34 21.82 -7.05 -12.36
N ARG A 35 20.58 -6.57 -12.08
CA ARG A 35 20.23 -5.80 -10.88
C ARG A 35 19.63 -6.66 -9.78
N SER A 36 19.23 -7.91 -10.08
CA SER A 36 18.62 -8.79 -9.10
C SER A 36 19.67 -9.58 -8.34
N SER A 37 19.50 -9.74 -7.03
CA SER A 37 20.32 -10.62 -6.21
C SER A 37 19.97 -12.10 -6.38
N HIS A 38 18.94 -12.41 -7.18
CA HIS A 38 18.49 -13.79 -7.41
C HIS A 38 19.26 -14.45 -8.53
N SER A 39 19.71 -15.67 -8.26
CA SER A 39 20.28 -16.58 -9.26
C SER A 39 19.24 -17.51 -9.89
N THR A 40 18.02 -17.56 -9.31
CA THR A 40 16.93 -18.45 -9.72
C THR A 40 15.68 -17.67 -10.09
N ILE A 41 14.77 -18.31 -10.83
CA ILE A 41 13.46 -17.76 -11.18
C ILE A 41 12.63 -17.65 -9.90
N VAL A 42 12.02 -16.48 -9.67
CA VAL A 42 11.12 -16.21 -8.53
C VAL A 42 9.74 -15.78 -9.03
N LEU A 43 8.70 -16.03 -8.22
CA LEU A 43 7.35 -15.57 -8.53
C LEU A 43 7.23 -14.07 -8.27
N ARG A 44 6.48 -13.36 -9.13
CA ARG A 44 6.17 -11.93 -8.99
C ARG A 44 4.81 -11.71 -8.35
N GLY A 45 4.57 -10.48 -7.89
CA GLY A 45 3.25 -9.99 -7.48
C GLY A 45 2.82 -10.42 -6.07
N GLY A 46 3.70 -11.00 -5.23
CA GLY A 46 3.38 -11.36 -3.86
C GLY A 46 2.88 -10.18 -3.02
N GLY A 47 3.23 -8.95 -3.40
CA GLY A 47 2.72 -7.73 -2.78
C GLY A 47 1.20 -7.51 -2.86
N VAL A 48 0.48 -8.26 -3.68
CA VAL A 48 -1.00 -8.22 -3.75
C VAL A 48 -1.66 -8.50 -2.39
N ILE A 49 -0.98 -9.23 -1.50
CA ILE A 49 -1.47 -9.55 -0.16
C ILE A 49 -1.74 -8.30 0.68
N PHE A 50 -0.96 -7.23 0.51
CA PHE A 50 -1.18 -5.96 1.21
C PHE A 50 -2.51 -5.31 0.79
N ALA A 51 -2.83 -5.30 -0.51
CA ALA A 51 -4.10 -4.82 -1.01
C ALA A 51 -5.27 -5.68 -0.50
N ILE A 52 -5.13 -7.00 -0.51
CA ILE A 52 -6.11 -7.93 0.05
C ILE A 52 -6.34 -7.67 1.54
N SER A 53 -5.28 -7.45 2.33
CA SER A 53 -5.41 -7.17 3.76
C SER A 53 -6.24 -5.93 4.05
N MET A 54 -6.06 -4.89 3.25
CA MET A 54 -6.82 -3.65 3.38
C MET A 54 -8.29 -3.82 2.97
N VAL A 55 -8.58 -4.61 1.95
CA VAL A 55 -9.96 -4.96 1.57
C VAL A 55 -10.64 -5.76 2.67
N ILE A 56 -9.95 -6.74 3.28
CA ILE A 56 -10.46 -7.52 4.42
C ILE A 56 -10.78 -6.57 5.59
N TRP A 57 -9.88 -5.63 5.91
CA TRP A 57 -10.11 -4.65 6.96
C TRP A 57 -11.37 -3.82 6.68
N LEU A 58 -11.55 -3.33 5.45
CA LEU A 58 -12.72 -2.54 5.06
C LEU A 58 -14.02 -3.36 5.22
N ILE A 59 -14.02 -4.61 4.78
CA ILE A 59 -15.15 -5.53 4.94
C ILE A 59 -15.50 -5.73 6.42
N LEU A 60 -14.49 -5.89 7.28
CA LEU A 60 -14.69 -6.02 8.72
C LEU A 60 -15.32 -4.77 9.33
N GLN A 61 -14.92 -3.57 8.91
CA GLN A 61 -15.55 -2.33 9.36
C GLN A 61 -17.02 -2.26 8.92
N MET A 62 -17.31 -2.68 7.69
CA MET A 62 -18.71 -2.77 7.20
C MET A 62 -19.55 -3.75 8.02
N VAL A 63 -19.01 -4.92 8.32
CA VAL A 63 -19.71 -5.96 9.13
C VAL A 63 -19.93 -5.49 10.56
N ASN A 64 -19.00 -4.72 11.13
CA ASN A 64 -19.12 -4.15 12.46
C ASN A 64 -20.08 -2.95 12.52
N GLY A 65 -20.62 -2.49 11.38
CA GLY A 65 -21.54 -1.35 11.32
C GLY A 65 -20.86 0.01 11.35
N GLU A 66 -19.53 0.07 11.22
CA GLU A 66 -18.73 1.29 11.24
C GLU A 66 -18.77 2.02 9.89
N TRP A 67 -19.97 2.35 9.42
CA TRP A 67 -20.20 2.94 8.08
C TRP A 67 -19.57 4.31 7.90
N LEU A 68 -19.45 5.13 8.93
CA LEU A 68 -18.76 6.43 8.85
C LEU A 68 -17.29 6.22 8.57
N THR A 69 -16.65 5.30 9.29
CA THR A 69 -15.25 4.91 9.06
C THR A 69 -15.05 4.42 7.63
N VAL A 70 -15.97 3.60 7.12
CA VAL A 70 -15.91 3.11 5.73
C VAL A 70 -15.95 4.27 4.74
N GLN A 71 -16.88 5.23 4.91
CA GLN A 71 -17.02 6.38 4.01
C GLN A 71 -15.77 7.27 4.01
N ASP A 72 -15.20 7.53 5.18
CA ASP A 72 -14.01 8.37 5.32
C ASP A 72 -12.76 7.75 4.65
N TYR A 73 -12.64 6.42 4.71
CA TYR A 73 -11.51 5.71 4.10
C TYR A 73 -11.73 5.27 2.65
N LEU A 74 -12.92 5.44 2.07
CA LEU A 74 -13.19 5.06 0.67
C LEU A 74 -12.24 5.71 -0.34
N PRO A 75 -11.95 7.03 -0.31
CA PRO A 75 -11.01 7.62 -1.24
C PRO A 75 -9.59 7.06 -1.09
N PHE A 76 -9.15 6.87 0.17
CA PHE A 76 -7.85 6.25 0.47
C PHE A 76 -7.77 4.84 -0.12
N MET A 77 -8.78 4.01 0.12
CA MET A 77 -8.84 2.64 -0.38
C MET A 77 -8.86 2.58 -1.90
N THR A 78 -9.61 3.50 -2.53
CA THR A 78 -9.63 3.60 -4.00
C THR A 78 -8.24 3.93 -4.53
N GLY A 79 -7.57 4.93 -3.97
CA GLY A 79 -6.20 5.29 -4.34
C GLY A 79 -5.22 4.13 -4.14
N LEU A 80 -5.29 3.43 -3.00
CA LEU A 80 -4.45 2.27 -2.71
C LEU A 80 -4.64 1.15 -3.75
N LEU A 81 -5.89 0.80 -4.06
CA LEU A 81 -6.21 -0.25 -5.03
C LEU A 81 -5.80 0.14 -6.45
N MET A 82 -5.88 1.43 -6.81
CA MET A 82 -5.38 1.91 -8.10
C MET A 82 -3.86 1.75 -8.21
N VAL A 83 -3.09 2.16 -7.20
CA VAL A 83 -1.62 1.97 -7.20
C VAL A 83 -1.25 0.49 -7.20
N ALA A 84 -1.87 -0.31 -6.34
CA ALA A 84 -1.62 -1.74 -6.29
C ALA A 84 -1.96 -2.43 -7.63
N GLY A 85 -3.09 -2.07 -8.22
CA GLY A 85 -3.54 -2.61 -9.51
C GLY A 85 -2.60 -2.27 -10.66
N ILE A 86 -2.21 -0.99 -10.80
CA ILE A 86 -1.30 -0.58 -11.87
C ILE A 86 0.08 -1.23 -11.70
N SER A 87 0.58 -1.32 -10.46
CA SER A 87 1.86 -1.98 -10.17
C SER A 87 1.81 -3.46 -10.48
N PHE A 88 0.72 -4.14 -10.14
CA PHE A 88 0.53 -5.55 -10.48
C PHE A 88 0.45 -5.79 -11.99
N VAL A 89 -0.24 -4.91 -12.73
CA VAL A 89 -0.30 -5.00 -14.19
C VAL A 89 1.07 -4.73 -14.81
N ASP A 90 1.84 -3.76 -14.29
CA ASP A 90 3.20 -3.48 -14.74
C ASP A 90 4.16 -4.65 -14.49
N ASP A 91 3.97 -5.40 -13.43
CA ASP A 91 4.73 -6.61 -13.14
C ASP A 91 4.50 -7.72 -14.18
N ILE A 92 3.30 -7.80 -14.75
CA ILE A 92 2.94 -8.81 -15.77
C ILE A 92 3.25 -8.28 -17.17
N HIS A 93 2.91 -7.03 -17.44
CA HIS A 93 3.06 -6.37 -18.74
C HIS A 93 3.69 -5.01 -18.51
N SER A 94 4.92 -4.81 -18.97
CA SER A 94 5.60 -3.50 -18.90
C SER A 94 4.70 -2.39 -19.43
N LEU A 95 4.34 -1.45 -18.56
CA LEU A 95 3.52 -0.30 -18.90
C LEU A 95 4.40 0.92 -19.18
N PRO A 96 3.89 1.89 -19.97
CA PRO A 96 4.58 3.17 -20.15
C PRO A 96 4.71 3.91 -18.82
N ASP A 97 5.90 4.46 -18.54
CA ASP A 97 6.18 5.19 -17.29
C ASP A 97 5.20 6.36 -17.07
N SER A 98 4.75 7.02 -18.14
CA SER A 98 3.76 8.09 -18.09
C SER A 98 2.43 7.63 -17.52
N LEU A 99 1.95 6.46 -17.91
CA LEU A 99 0.69 5.89 -17.38
C LEU A 99 0.81 5.57 -15.90
N ARG A 100 1.91 4.94 -15.49
CA ARG A 100 2.20 4.66 -14.08
C ARG A 100 2.22 5.93 -13.25
N MET A 101 2.93 6.96 -13.73
CA MET A 101 3.02 8.25 -13.04
C MET A 101 1.66 8.92 -12.88
N VAL A 102 0.83 8.95 -13.92
CA VAL A 102 -0.53 9.52 -13.84
C VAL A 102 -1.38 8.80 -12.81
N VAL A 103 -1.38 7.47 -12.82
CA VAL A 103 -2.15 6.68 -11.83
C VAL A 103 -1.63 6.91 -10.43
N GLN A 104 -0.30 6.97 -10.22
CA GLN A 104 0.29 7.28 -8.91
C GLN A 104 -0.15 8.64 -8.40
N ILE A 105 -0.10 9.68 -9.23
CA ILE A 105 -0.52 11.05 -8.85
C ILE A 105 -1.99 11.06 -8.45
N VAL A 106 -2.88 10.50 -9.28
CA VAL A 106 -4.32 10.45 -8.98
C VAL A 106 -4.59 9.68 -7.69
N SER A 107 -3.92 8.56 -7.48
CA SER A 107 -4.06 7.74 -6.28
C SER A 107 -3.62 8.49 -5.02
N ILE A 108 -2.50 9.19 -5.07
CA ILE A 108 -1.98 9.98 -3.93
C ILE A 108 -2.91 11.16 -3.63
N LEU A 109 -3.48 11.81 -4.65
CA LEU A 109 -4.46 12.87 -4.46
C LEU A 109 -5.75 12.35 -3.79
N LEU A 110 -6.22 11.17 -4.13
CA LEU A 110 -7.34 10.51 -3.43
C LEU A 110 -7.01 10.20 -1.97
N MET A 111 -5.79 9.74 -1.70
CA MET A 111 -5.31 9.51 -0.33
C MET A 111 -5.24 10.83 0.45
N PHE A 112 -4.76 11.92 -0.16
CA PHE A 112 -4.73 13.25 0.47
C PHE A 112 -6.12 13.77 0.79
N TRP A 113 -7.08 13.51 -0.10
CA TRP A 113 -8.48 13.83 0.15
C TRP A 113 -9.00 13.14 1.40
N SER A 114 -8.75 11.84 1.55
CA SER A 114 -9.20 11.06 2.71
C SER A 114 -8.65 11.59 4.04
N VAL A 115 -7.38 12.03 4.05
CA VAL A 115 -6.74 12.59 5.26
C VAL A 115 -6.93 14.11 5.38
N ASN A 116 -7.79 14.71 4.57
CA ASN A 116 -8.03 16.17 4.54
C ASN A 116 -6.76 17.01 4.38
N LEU A 117 -5.75 16.49 3.71
CA LEU A 117 -4.54 17.26 3.41
C LEU A 117 -4.87 18.34 2.38
N GLY A 118 -4.72 19.59 2.76
CA GLY A 118 -5.03 20.73 1.91
C GLY A 118 -6.45 21.30 2.04
N SER A 119 -7.34 20.69 2.84
CA SER A 119 -8.71 21.19 3.08
C SER A 119 -8.87 21.97 4.39
N GLY A 120 -7.76 22.33 5.06
CA GLY A 120 -7.77 23.10 6.30
C GLY A 120 -7.92 22.28 7.58
N GLY A 121 -8.15 20.95 7.47
CA GLY A 121 -8.27 20.10 8.65
C GLY A 121 -6.96 19.83 9.38
N THR A 122 -5.88 19.65 8.66
CA THR A 122 -4.55 19.34 9.21
C THR A 122 -3.59 20.52 9.25
N VAL A 123 -3.83 21.55 8.43
CA VAL A 123 -2.97 22.73 8.34
C VAL A 123 -3.82 23.98 8.46
N GLN A 124 -3.74 24.65 9.61
CA GLN A 124 -4.34 25.97 9.78
C GLN A 124 -3.43 27.02 9.13
N GLY A 125 -3.93 27.70 8.11
CA GLY A 125 -3.17 28.74 7.43
C GLY A 125 -3.86 29.25 6.15
N ALA A 126 -3.21 30.22 5.50
CA ALA A 126 -3.68 30.70 4.20
C ALA A 126 -3.68 29.55 3.19
N TRP A 127 -4.69 29.50 2.33
CA TRP A 127 -4.85 28.49 1.26
C TRP A 127 -3.55 28.24 0.45
N PHE A 128 -2.74 29.27 0.29
CA PHE A 128 -1.44 29.20 -0.39
C PHE A 128 -0.52 28.17 0.23
N TRP A 129 -0.36 28.19 1.58
CA TRP A 129 0.50 27.24 2.29
C TRP A 129 -0.04 25.83 2.24
N GLN A 130 -1.36 25.64 2.23
CA GLN A 130 -1.98 24.33 2.08
C GLN A 130 -1.64 23.70 0.72
N VAL A 131 -1.73 24.50 -0.36
CA VAL A 131 -1.34 24.07 -1.71
C VAL A 131 0.15 23.74 -1.77
N VAL A 132 1.01 24.59 -1.21
CA VAL A 132 2.46 24.35 -1.20
C VAL A 132 2.78 23.03 -0.47
N ILE A 133 2.21 22.81 0.71
CA ILE A 133 2.42 21.57 1.48
C ILE A 133 1.91 20.36 0.70
N ALA A 134 0.74 20.44 0.08
CA ALA A 134 0.20 19.35 -0.72
C ALA A 134 1.10 19.01 -1.93
N LEU A 135 1.63 20.02 -2.63
CA LEU A 135 2.55 19.82 -3.75
C LEU A 135 3.88 19.20 -3.30
N VAL A 136 4.45 19.68 -2.19
CA VAL A 136 5.67 19.14 -1.61
C VAL A 136 5.45 17.69 -1.16
N ALA A 137 4.35 17.41 -0.46
CA ALA A 137 3.98 16.06 -0.04
C ALA A 137 3.79 15.13 -1.25
N LEU A 138 3.09 15.60 -2.30
CA LEU A 138 2.90 14.84 -3.55
C LEU A 138 4.25 14.48 -4.19
N PHE A 139 5.17 15.44 -4.29
CA PHE A 139 6.52 15.22 -4.82
C PHE A 139 7.25 14.13 -4.04
N PHE A 140 7.25 14.21 -2.69
CA PHE A 140 7.89 13.21 -1.86
C PHE A 140 7.21 11.84 -1.93
N CYS A 141 5.87 11.78 -1.97
CA CYS A 141 5.15 10.52 -2.07
C CYS A 141 5.42 9.81 -3.41
N VAL A 142 5.35 10.54 -4.53
CA VAL A 142 5.67 9.97 -5.85
C VAL A 142 7.14 9.54 -5.89
N GLY A 143 8.05 10.38 -5.40
CA GLY A 143 9.47 10.07 -5.33
C GLY A 143 9.76 8.81 -4.50
N ALA A 144 9.21 8.73 -3.28
CA ALA A 144 9.36 7.59 -2.40
C ALA A 144 8.83 6.29 -3.02
N THR A 145 7.64 6.33 -3.63
CA THR A 145 7.04 5.16 -4.30
C THR A 145 7.95 4.63 -5.40
N ASN A 146 8.52 5.51 -6.22
CA ASN A 146 9.42 5.09 -7.29
C ASN A 146 10.80 4.63 -6.76
N ILE A 147 11.36 5.30 -5.74
CA ILE A 147 12.62 4.88 -5.12
C ILE A 147 12.49 3.49 -4.50
N ILE A 148 11.43 3.23 -3.73
CA ILE A 148 11.18 1.91 -3.13
C ILE A 148 11.06 0.84 -4.20
N ASN A 149 10.34 1.12 -5.30
CA ASN A 149 10.22 0.19 -6.42
C ASN A 149 11.59 -0.12 -7.07
N PHE A 150 12.50 0.86 -7.16
CA PHE A 150 13.86 0.62 -7.67
C PHE A 150 14.76 -0.15 -6.70
N MET A 151 14.53 0.02 -5.40
CA MET A 151 15.31 -0.67 -4.35
C MET A 151 14.89 -2.12 -4.13
N ASP A 152 13.71 -2.52 -4.63
CA ASP A 152 13.14 -3.87 -4.43
C ASP A 152 13.81 -4.92 -5.32
N GLY A 153 15.15 -5.01 -5.24
CA GLY A 153 15.97 -6.00 -5.95
C GLY A 153 16.49 -7.13 -5.06
N ILE A 154 16.17 -7.10 -3.76
CA ILE A 154 16.62 -8.10 -2.77
C ILE A 154 15.40 -8.68 -2.08
N ASN A 155 15.31 -10.02 -2.01
CA ASN A 155 14.21 -10.71 -1.35
C ASN A 155 14.02 -10.22 0.10
N GLY A 156 12.80 -9.74 0.39
CA GLY A 156 12.39 -9.34 1.73
C GLY A 156 12.84 -7.94 2.15
N ILE A 157 13.57 -7.17 1.33
CA ILE A 157 14.02 -5.82 1.71
C ILE A 157 12.82 -4.90 1.97
N THR A 158 11.82 -4.91 1.11
CA THR A 158 10.61 -4.08 1.24
C THR A 158 9.77 -4.53 2.44
N ALA A 159 9.63 -5.85 2.67
CA ALA A 159 8.93 -6.38 3.84
C ALA A 159 9.67 -6.01 5.14
N GLY A 160 10.99 -6.16 5.18
CA GLY A 160 11.81 -5.79 6.33
C GLY A 160 11.73 -4.29 6.64
N TYR A 161 11.80 -3.45 5.62
CA TYR A 161 11.63 -2.01 5.76
C TYR A 161 10.24 -1.64 6.30
N ALA A 162 9.18 -2.23 5.72
CA ALA A 162 7.82 -1.99 6.17
C ALA A 162 7.62 -2.40 7.64
N LEU A 163 8.14 -3.55 8.06
CA LEU A 163 8.10 -3.99 9.45
C LEU A 163 8.87 -3.04 10.38
N ALA A 164 10.06 -2.61 9.98
CA ALA A 164 10.88 -1.68 10.77
C ALA A 164 10.19 -0.32 10.98
N MET A 165 9.32 0.11 10.04
CA MET A 165 8.56 1.35 10.16
C MET A 165 7.23 1.15 10.92
N LEU A 166 6.49 0.09 10.60
CA LEU A 166 5.12 -0.09 11.13
C LEU A 166 5.09 -0.59 12.57
N VAL A 167 6.05 -1.44 12.97
CA VAL A 167 6.08 -1.97 14.34
C VAL A 167 6.27 -0.87 15.41
N PRO A 168 7.24 0.05 15.29
CA PRO A 168 7.34 1.16 16.23
C PRO A 168 6.10 2.06 16.27
N ILE A 169 5.50 2.37 15.11
CA ILE A 169 4.27 3.17 15.04
C ILE A 169 3.12 2.46 15.77
N ALA A 170 2.96 1.15 15.55
CA ALA A 170 1.92 0.37 16.24
C ALA A 170 2.13 0.33 17.76
N LEU A 171 3.38 0.22 18.22
CA LEU A 171 3.71 0.24 19.65
C LEU A 171 3.41 1.60 20.29
N VAL A 172 3.76 2.70 19.62
CA VAL A 172 3.48 4.05 20.10
C VAL A 172 1.98 4.31 20.16
N ASN A 173 1.22 3.94 19.12
CA ASN A 173 -0.23 4.08 19.10
C ASN A 173 -0.91 3.20 20.17
N GLY A 174 -0.41 1.98 20.39
CA GLY A 174 -0.92 1.09 21.44
C GLY A 174 -0.65 1.60 22.85
N ALA A 175 0.47 2.28 23.07
CA ALA A 175 0.79 2.91 24.35
C ALA A 175 -0.04 4.18 24.61
N GLY A 176 -0.29 5.00 23.56
CA GLY A 176 -1.05 6.25 23.69
C GLY A 176 -2.55 6.06 23.94
N VAL A 177 -3.13 4.93 23.57
CA VAL A 177 -4.54 4.60 23.82
C VAL A 177 -4.81 4.23 25.30
N GLN A 178 -3.77 3.96 26.09
CA GLN A 178 -3.92 3.63 27.52
C GLN A 178 -3.89 4.86 28.44
N GLU A 179 -3.59 6.05 27.94
CA GLU A 179 -3.48 7.29 28.75
C GLU A 179 -4.64 8.29 28.51
N VAL A 180 -5.67 7.94 27.77
CA VAL A 180 -6.90 8.71 27.56
C VAL A 180 -8.10 7.87 27.98
#